data_57dbfba212fb965c798611a590bff280
#
_entry.id   57dbfba212fb965c798611a590bff280
#
_cell.length_a   1.000
_cell.length_b   1.000
_cell.length_c   1.000
_cell.angle_alpha   90.00
_cell.angle_beta   90.00
_cell.angle_gamma   90.00
#
_symmetry.space_group_name_H-M   'P 1'
#
loop_
_entity.id
_entity.type
_entity.pdbx_description
1 polymer ?
#
loop_
_entity_poly.entity_id
_entity_poly.type
_entity_poly.pdbx_seq_one_letter_code
_entity_poly.pdbx_strand_id
1 'polypeptide(L)'
;MRGARAAVFAALAAGVFTLSAPAYAQEVAPEHLALARKYIDLTDRGAIFETTVVEVGIEAMRQIVTQNPEILNQTNEAIGEVIKQYNGRKGELLDQFARVYAIRFTVEELQQIVAFYESETGQKLAQANSE
;
A
#
# COMPACT_ATOMS: atom_id res chain seq x y z
N MET A 1 15.03 -59.73 54.44
CA MET A 1 13.92 -60.21 53.58
C MET A 1 13.34 -59.00 52.78
N ARG A 2 13.35 -59.14 51.45
CA ARG A 2 12.48 -58.54 50.46
C ARG A 2 12.24 -57.00 50.62
N GLY A 3 12.71 -56.08 49.81
CA GLY A 3 12.82 -56.09 48.33
C GLY A 3 11.61 -55.37 47.72
N ALA A 4 11.67 -54.07 47.44
CA ALA A 4 10.77 -53.41 46.48
C ALA A 4 11.53 -52.31 45.77
N ARG A 5 11.77 -52.60 44.50
CA ARG A 5 12.33 -51.64 43.53
C ARG A 5 11.23 -50.69 43.12
N ALA A 6 11.39 -49.38 43.36
CA ALA A 6 10.58 -48.38 42.74
C ALA A 6 11.32 -47.81 41.51
N ALA A 7 10.81 -48.10 40.31
CA ALA A 7 11.32 -47.56 39.07
C ALA A 7 10.76 -46.14 38.87
N VAL A 8 11.67 -45.18 38.80
CA VAL A 8 11.35 -43.79 38.43
C VAL A 8 11.31 -43.70 36.92
N PHE A 9 10.12 -43.53 36.35
CA PHE A 9 9.95 -43.18 34.93
C PHE A 9 10.19 -41.67 34.76
N ALA A 10 11.33 -41.34 34.18
CA ALA A 10 11.59 -39.99 33.69
C ALA A 10 10.87 -39.81 32.33
N ALA A 11 9.78 -39.06 32.32
CA ALA A 11 9.12 -38.63 31.07
C ALA A 11 9.90 -37.46 30.46
N LEU A 12 10.61 -37.74 29.38
CA LEU A 12 11.19 -36.72 28.51
C LEU A 12 10.05 -36.06 27.72
N ALA A 13 9.64 -34.86 28.12
CA ALA A 13 8.78 -34.00 27.29
C ALA A 13 9.64 -33.38 26.19
N ALA A 14 9.60 -33.98 25.02
CA ALA A 14 10.17 -33.39 23.80
C ALA A 14 9.27 -32.19 23.39
N GLY A 15 9.70 -30.98 23.78
CA GLY A 15 9.09 -29.73 23.29
C GLY A 15 9.35 -29.60 21.77
N VAL A 16 8.29 -29.75 20.99
CA VAL A 16 8.31 -29.43 19.58
C VAL A 16 8.35 -27.92 19.44
N PHE A 17 9.54 -27.35 19.30
CA PHE A 17 9.71 -25.99 18.82
C PHE A 17 9.30 -25.95 17.35
N THR A 18 8.05 -25.56 17.08
CA THR A 18 7.64 -25.15 15.74
C THR A 18 8.36 -23.85 15.44
N LEU A 19 9.43 -23.92 14.69
CA LEU A 19 10.04 -22.78 14.02
C LEU A 19 8.97 -22.20 13.09
N SER A 20 8.33 -21.11 13.53
CA SER A 20 7.51 -20.29 12.65
C SER A 20 8.47 -19.76 11.58
N ALA A 21 8.38 -20.30 10.36
CA ALA A 21 9.07 -19.77 9.22
C ALA A 21 8.68 -18.28 9.09
N PRO A 22 9.64 -17.36 8.83
CA PRO A 22 9.30 -15.99 8.56
C PRO A 22 8.29 -15.98 7.40
N ALA A 23 7.18 -15.27 7.58
CA ALA A 23 6.25 -15.04 6.50
C ALA A 23 7.02 -14.26 5.41
N TYR A 24 7.57 -14.98 4.44
CA TYR A 24 8.10 -14.37 3.23
C TYR A 24 6.96 -13.55 2.65
N ALA A 25 7.20 -12.25 2.47
CA ALA A 25 6.27 -11.41 1.72
C ALA A 25 5.99 -12.15 0.40
N GLN A 26 4.74 -12.52 0.19
CA GLN A 26 4.33 -13.35 -0.95
C GLN A 26 4.82 -12.64 -2.22
N GLU A 27 5.78 -13.27 -2.89
CA GLU A 27 6.40 -12.69 -4.08
C GLU A 27 5.38 -12.78 -5.21
N VAL A 28 4.81 -11.62 -5.54
CA VAL A 28 3.80 -11.52 -6.59
C VAL A 28 4.51 -11.57 -7.94
N ALA A 29 4.07 -12.45 -8.84
CA ALA A 29 4.64 -12.54 -10.18
C ALA A 29 4.56 -11.19 -10.91
N PRO A 30 5.59 -10.80 -11.69
CA PRO A 30 5.62 -9.52 -12.38
C PRO A 30 4.41 -9.24 -13.26
N GLU A 31 3.90 -10.26 -13.95
CA GLU A 31 2.69 -10.18 -14.80
C GLU A 31 1.43 -9.89 -13.99
N HIS A 32 1.29 -10.50 -12.82
CA HIS A 32 0.19 -10.29 -11.90
C HIS A 32 0.22 -8.85 -11.36
N LEU A 33 1.41 -8.36 -10.99
CA LEU A 33 1.61 -7.00 -10.53
C LEU A 33 1.31 -5.97 -11.63
N ALA A 34 1.74 -6.23 -12.87
CA ALA A 34 1.46 -5.36 -14.01
C ALA A 34 -0.05 -5.23 -14.29
N LEU A 35 -0.79 -6.32 -14.14
CA LEU A 35 -2.25 -6.33 -14.31
C LEU A 35 -2.94 -5.52 -13.20
N ALA A 36 -2.51 -5.68 -11.96
CA ALA A 36 -2.99 -4.89 -10.84
C ALA A 36 -2.65 -3.39 -11.02
N ARG A 37 -1.45 -3.08 -11.54
CA ARG A 37 -1.07 -1.70 -11.85
C ARG A 37 -1.97 -1.10 -12.94
N LYS A 38 -2.30 -1.85 -13.97
CA LYS A 38 -3.22 -1.42 -15.02
C LYS A 38 -4.59 -1.04 -14.43
N TYR A 39 -5.13 -1.83 -13.50
CA TYR A 39 -6.35 -1.46 -12.79
C TYR A 39 -6.22 -0.14 -12.02
N ILE A 40 -5.10 0.08 -11.31
CA ILE A 40 -4.84 1.32 -10.58
C ILE A 40 -4.85 2.53 -11.54
N ASP A 41 -4.19 2.39 -12.70
CA ASP A 41 -4.11 3.45 -13.70
C ASP A 41 -5.49 3.76 -14.30
N LEU A 42 -6.33 2.73 -14.54
CA LEU A 42 -7.69 2.89 -15.08
C LEU A 42 -8.67 3.55 -14.07
N THR A 43 -8.37 3.55 -12.79
CA THR A 43 -9.21 4.15 -11.74
C THR A 43 -8.74 5.53 -11.28
N ASP A 44 -7.82 6.14 -12.00
CA ASP A 44 -7.29 7.51 -11.81
C ASP A 44 -6.74 7.81 -10.40
N ARG A 45 -6.23 6.77 -9.73
CA ARG A 45 -5.65 6.91 -8.38
C ARG A 45 -4.47 7.87 -8.35
N GLY A 46 -3.79 8.04 -9.49
CA GLY A 46 -2.69 8.99 -9.62
C GLY A 46 -3.13 10.45 -9.51
N ALA A 47 -4.24 10.83 -10.14
CA ALA A 47 -4.79 12.18 -10.05
C ALA A 47 -5.29 12.50 -8.65
N ILE A 48 -5.97 11.56 -7.99
CA ILE A 48 -6.40 11.71 -6.59
C ILE A 48 -5.20 11.97 -5.69
N PHE A 49 -4.10 11.24 -5.87
CA PHE A 49 -2.88 11.45 -5.09
C PHE A 49 -2.30 12.86 -5.31
N GLU A 50 -2.16 13.30 -6.57
CA GLU A 50 -1.62 14.62 -6.90
C GLU A 50 -2.46 15.75 -6.28
N THR A 51 -3.78 15.66 -6.41
CA THR A 51 -4.71 16.64 -5.80
C THR A 51 -4.56 16.67 -4.29
N THR A 52 -4.53 15.51 -3.63
CA THR A 52 -4.37 15.41 -2.17
C THR A 52 -3.05 16.03 -1.70
N VAL A 53 -1.95 15.77 -2.40
CA VAL A 53 -0.63 16.34 -2.05
C VAL A 53 -0.66 17.88 -2.13
N VAL A 54 -1.29 18.43 -3.15
CA VAL A 54 -1.44 19.88 -3.31
C VAL A 54 -2.32 20.47 -2.21
N GLU A 55 -3.46 19.87 -1.92
CA GLU A 55 -4.38 20.34 -0.86
C GLU A 55 -3.73 20.34 0.52
N VAL A 56 -3.02 19.26 0.87
CA VAL A 56 -2.27 19.18 2.13
C VAL A 56 -1.16 20.23 2.18
N GLY A 57 -0.47 20.49 1.07
CA GLY A 57 0.54 21.53 0.97
C GLY A 57 -0.03 22.93 1.19
N ILE A 58 -1.17 23.23 0.57
CA ILE A 58 -1.86 24.52 0.75
C ILE A 58 -2.29 24.73 2.21
N GLU A 59 -2.84 23.67 2.83
CA GLU A 59 -3.26 23.75 4.23
C GLU A 59 -2.08 23.95 5.18
N ALA A 60 -0.97 23.23 4.97
CA ALA A 60 0.25 23.41 5.72
C ALA A 60 0.81 24.84 5.58
N MET A 61 0.82 25.38 4.36
CA MET A 61 1.23 26.77 4.09
C MET A 61 0.34 27.76 4.86
N ARG A 62 -0.98 27.58 4.81
CA ARG A 62 -1.94 28.44 5.52
C ARG A 62 -1.68 28.46 7.01
N GLN A 63 -1.48 27.31 7.63
CA GLN A 63 -1.22 27.20 9.07
C GLN A 63 0.08 27.91 9.48
N ILE A 64 1.16 27.71 8.72
CA ILE A 64 2.46 28.32 9.01
C ILE A 64 2.40 29.84 8.87
N VAL A 65 1.86 30.32 7.75
CA VAL A 65 1.84 31.77 7.42
C VAL A 65 0.87 32.55 8.31
N THR A 66 -0.20 31.93 8.78
CA THR A 66 -1.12 32.58 9.73
C THR A 66 -0.41 32.92 11.04
N GLN A 67 0.55 32.14 11.47
CA GLN A 67 1.31 32.37 12.69
C GLN A 67 2.57 33.24 12.46
N ASN A 68 3.12 33.18 11.26
CA ASN A 68 4.40 33.80 10.89
C ASN A 68 4.31 34.42 9.47
N PRO A 69 3.59 35.53 9.30
CA PRO A 69 3.33 36.12 7.97
C PRO A 69 4.61 36.64 7.28
N GLU A 70 5.66 36.94 8.03
CA GLU A 70 6.94 37.41 7.51
C GLU A 70 7.72 36.34 6.70
N ILE A 71 7.41 35.03 6.89
CA ILE A 71 8.08 33.95 6.17
C ILE A 71 7.26 33.40 4.98
N LEU A 72 6.26 34.14 4.50
CA LEU A 72 5.38 33.69 3.41
C LEU A 72 6.15 33.17 2.19
N ASN A 73 7.15 33.91 1.71
CA ASN A 73 7.89 33.54 0.51
C ASN A 73 8.70 32.26 0.72
N GLN A 74 9.41 32.17 1.85
CA GLN A 74 10.21 30.97 2.19
C GLN A 74 9.31 29.74 2.36
N THR A 75 8.14 29.91 2.99
CA THR A 75 7.17 28.83 3.17
C THR A 75 6.61 28.37 1.83
N ASN A 76 6.26 29.30 0.93
CA ASN A 76 5.76 28.97 -0.40
C ASN A 76 6.77 28.17 -1.22
N GLU A 77 8.04 28.57 -1.22
CA GLU A 77 9.12 27.85 -1.90
C GLU A 77 9.31 26.45 -1.30
N ALA A 78 9.37 26.33 0.02
CA ALA A 78 9.56 25.05 0.70
C ALA A 78 8.40 24.08 0.44
N ILE A 79 7.16 24.54 0.52
CA ILE A 79 5.97 23.73 0.24
C ILE A 79 5.93 23.31 -1.23
N GLY A 80 6.27 24.21 -2.14
CA GLY A 80 6.35 23.90 -3.58
C GLY A 80 7.36 22.78 -3.86
N GLU A 81 8.53 22.81 -3.22
CA GLU A 81 9.56 21.76 -3.38
C GLU A 81 9.10 20.42 -2.77
N VAL A 82 8.44 20.44 -1.61
CA VAL A 82 7.86 19.24 -1.00
C VAL A 82 6.79 18.62 -1.92
N ILE A 83 5.86 19.41 -2.46
CA ILE A 83 4.85 18.93 -3.41
C ILE A 83 5.52 18.26 -4.62
N LYS A 84 6.55 18.88 -5.18
CA LYS A 84 7.30 18.34 -6.32
C LYS A 84 7.98 17.01 -5.98
N GLN A 85 8.59 16.88 -4.79
CA GLN A 85 9.21 15.64 -4.33
C GLN A 85 8.18 14.52 -4.18
N TYR A 86 7.02 14.78 -3.57
CA TYR A 86 5.96 13.78 -3.43
C TYR A 86 5.38 13.35 -4.77
N ASN A 87 5.13 14.31 -5.68
CA ASN A 87 4.65 14.00 -7.03
C ASN A 87 5.68 13.18 -7.83
N GLY A 88 6.97 13.39 -7.62
CA GLY A 88 8.05 12.58 -8.20
C GLY A 88 8.04 11.12 -7.71
N ARG A 89 7.45 10.85 -6.54
CA ARG A 89 7.33 9.52 -5.96
C ARG A 89 5.96 8.86 -6.19
N LYS A 90 5.08 9.48 -6.94
CA LYS A 90 3.73 8.95 -7.24
C LYS A 90 3.79 7.51 -7.76
N GLY A 91 4.72 7.20 -8.65
CA GLY A 91 4.88 5.86 -9.21
C GLY A 91 5.10 4.79 -8.15
N GLU A 92 5.96 5.06 -7.15
CA GLU A 92 6.23 4.14 -6.04
C GLU A 92 4.97 3.84 -5.23
N LEU A 93 4.15 4.85 -4.95
CA LEU A 93 2.89 4.68 -4.21
C LEU A 93 1.88 3.84 -5.01
N LEU A 94 1.74 4.10 -6.31
CA LEU A 94 0.83 3.35 -7.18
C LEU A 94 1.28 1.90 -7.31
N ASP A 95 2.58 1.62 -7.30
CA ASP A 95 3.12 0.25 -7.26
C ASP A 95 2.79 -0.46 -5.94
N GLN A 96 2.79 0.26 -4.81
CA GLN A 96 2.35 -0.32 -3.53
C GLN A 96 0.84 -0.64 -3.54
N PHE A 97 0.02 0.22 -4.10
CA PHE A 97 -1.41 -0.08 -4.29
C PHE A 97 -1.60 -1.30 -5.20
N ALA A 98 -0.91 -1.36 -6.33
CA ALA A 98 -0.96 -2.50 -7.23
C ALA A 98 -0.59 -3.81 -6.51
N ARG A 99 0.44 -3.80 -5.66
CA ARG A 99 0.83 -4.95 -4.84
C ARG A 99 -0.29 -5.40 -3.90
N VAL A 100 -0.97 -4.47 -3.23
CA VAL A 100 -2.10 -4.79 -2.34
C VAL A 100 -3.23 -5.50 -3.12
N TYR A 101 -3.54 -5.03 -4.33
CA TYR A 101 -4.56 -5.64 -5.18
C TYR A 101 -4.12 -7.01 -5.71
N ALA A 102 -2.85 -7.15 -6.13
CA ALA A 102 -2.31 -8.41 -6.60
C ALA A 102 -2.24 -9.50 -5.51
N ILE A 103 -2.15 -9.12 -4.23
CA ILE A 103 -2.25 -10.07 -3.11
C ILE A 103 -3.70 -10.49 -2.85
N ARG A 104 -4.68 -9.62 -3.11
CA ARG A 104 -6.10 -9.83 -2.78
C ARG A 104 -6.89 -10.51 -3.88
N PHE A 105 -6.51 -10.32 -5.13
CA PHE A 105 -7.23 -10.81 -6.30
C PHE A 105 -6.35 -11.76 -7.11
N THR A 106 -6.93 -12.81 -7.67
CA THR A 106 -6.25 -13.68 -8.63
C THR A 106 -6.02 -12.95 -9.95
N VAL A 107 -5.18 -13.55 -10.82
CA VAL A 107 -4.95 -13.02 -12.17
C VAL A 107 -6.26 -12.95 -12.96
N GLU A 108 -7.09 -14.00 -12.87
CA GLU A 108 -8.38 -14.09 -13.56
C GLU A 108 -9.37 -13.01 -13.07
N GLU A 109 -9.42 -12.78 -11.77
CA GLU A 109 -10.26 -11.72 -11.18
C GLU A 109 -9.80 -10.35 -11.63
N LEU A 110 -8.49 -10.08 -11.62
CA LEU A 110 -7.95 -8.80 -12.10
C LEU A 110 -8.19 -8.60 -13.59
N GLN A 111 -8.12 -9.66 -14.40
CA GLN A 111 -8.47 -9.58 -15.83
C GLN A 111 -9.92 -9.14 -16.03
N GLN A 112 -10.85 -9.68 -15.25
CA GLN A 112 -12.27 -9.30 -15.31
C GLN A 112 -12.47 -7.84 -14.85
N ILE A 113 -11.82 -7.43 -13.76
CA ILE A 113 -11.87 -6.06 -13.26
C ILE A 113 -11.30 -5.08 -14.29
N VAL A 114 -10.16 -5.37 -14.86
CA VAL A 114 -9.53 -4.55 -15.90
C VAL A 114 -10.44 -4.44 -17.12
N ALA A 115 -10.98 -5.56 -17.61
CA ALA A 115 -11.91 -5.57 -18.75
C ALA A 115 -13.14 -4.70 -18.49
N PHE A 116 -13.68 -4.72 -17.26
CA PHE A 116 -14.78 -3.84 -16.88
C PHE A 116 -14.37 -2.35 -16.96
N TYR A 117 -13.23 -1.97 -16.36
CA TYR A 117 -12.79 -0.58 -16.36
C TYR A 117 -12.28 -0.08 -17.73
N GLU A 118 -11.96 -0.98 -18.66
CA GLU A 118 -11.69 -0.64 -20.07
C GLU A 118 -12.98 -0.40 -20.86
N SER A 119 -14.14 -0.85 -20.37
CA SER A 119 -15.43 -0.58 -21.01
C SER A 119 -15.87 0.88 -20.83
N GLU A 120 -16.75 1.36 -21.72
CA GLU A 120 -17.34 2.70 -21.63
C GLU A 120 -18.00 2.98 -20.27
N THR A 121 -18.76 2.00 -19.75
CA THR A 121 -19.42 2.10 -18.46
C THR A 121 -18.42 2.14 -17.30
N GLY A 122 -17.36 1.33 -17.36
CA GLY A 122 -16.30 1.31 -16.35
C GLY A 122 -15.50 2.60 -16.31
N GLN A 123 -15.17 3.16 -17.48
CA GLN A 123 -14.51 4.47 -17.57
C GLN A 123 -15.38 5.60 -16.99
N LYS A 124 -16.66 5.59 -17.32
CA LYS A 124 -17.62 6.55 -16.73
C LYS A 124 -17.71 6.43 -15.21
N LEU A 125 -17.70 5.21 -14.68
CA LEU A 125 -17.69 4.97 -13.24
C LEU A 125 -16.39 5.48 -12.60
N ALA A 126 -15.24 5.22 -13.21
CA ALA A 126 -13.96 5.70 -12.73
C ALA A 126 -13.92 7.23 -12.63
N GLN A 127 -14.39 7.93 -13.67
CA GLN A 127 -14.47 9.39 -13.68
C GLN A 127 -15.40 9.93 -12.59
N ALA A 128 -16.59 9.36 -12.45
CA ALA A 128 -17.56 9.78 -11.43
C ALA A 128 -17.05 9.59 -9.97
N ASN A 129 -16.10 8.69 -9.75
CA ASN A 129 -15.50 8.47 -8.44
C ASN A 129 -14.29 9.40 -8.17
N SER A 130 -13.83 10.13 -9.17
CA SER A 130 -12.68 11.06 -9.06
C SER A 130 -13.12 12.52 -8.86
N GLU A 131 -14.38 12.82 -9.01
CA GLU A 131 -15.03 14.14 -8.77
C GLU A 131 -15.43 14.29 -7.30
#